data_9ffb3a1f3716df183603f89e74edca76
#
_entry.id   9ffb3a1f3716df183603f89e74edca76
#
_cell.length_a   1.000
_cell.length_b   1.000
_cell.length_c   1.000
_cell.angle_alpha   90.00
_cell.angle_beta   90.00
_cell.angle_gamma   90.00
#
_symmetry.space_group_name_H-M   'P 1'
#
loop_
_entity.id
_entity.type
_entity.pdbx_description
1 polymer ?
#
loop_
_entity_poly.entity_id
_entity_poly.type
_entity_poly.pdbx_seq_one_letter_code
_entity_poly.pdbx_strand_id
1 'polypeptide(L)'
;MGRLFAPEVLPETVDKALYLDCDTIVCGSIEKMYRTHLGDCLAGMIMEPTVYKEMKESIHMEKDDAYFNSGVILMDLAGWRRENVLKKLLDFYGDHAGSLFACDQDTINGALNGRILPLSPRYNFFTNYRYFRY
;
A
#
# COMPACT_ATOMS: atom_id res chain seq x y z
N MET A 1 2.70 7.63 -7.91
CA MET A 1 1.28 7.70 -8.42
C MET A 1 0.96 6.64 -9.47
N GLY A 2 1.82 6.31 -10.44
CA GLY A 2 1.51 5.34 -11.53
C GLY A 2 0.96 4.00 -11.07
N ARG A 3 1.40 3.48 -9.92
CA ARG A 3 0.94 2.21 -9.34
C ARG A 3 -0.56 2.14 -9.08
N LEU A 4 -1.21 3.30 -8.83
CA LEU A 4 -2.65 3.36 -8.57
C LEU A 4 -3.50 2.98 -9.79
N PHE A 5 -2.93 3.13 -11.00
CA PHE A 5 -3.60 2.82 -12.25
C PHE A 5 -3.42 1.35 -12.71
N ALA A 6 -2.78 0.50 -11.90
CA ALA A 6 -2.58 -0.90 -12.25
C ALA A 6 -3.87 -1.63 -12.68
N PRO A 7 -5.04 -1.43 -12.05
CA PRO A 7 -6.30 -2.07 -12.47
C PRO A 7 -6.76 -1.68 -13.88
N GLU A 8 -6.43 -0.45 -14.33
CA GLU A 8 -6.85 0.08 -15.62
C GLU A 8 -5.91 -0.32 -16.77
N VAL A 9 -4.61 -0.51 -16.45
CA VAL A 9 -3.61 -0.79 -17.49
C VAL A 9 -3.33 -2.28 -17.66
N LEU A 10 -3.63 -3.10 -16.65
CA LEU A 10 -3.47 -4.54 -16.72
C LEU A 10 -4.73 -5.20 -17.31
N PRO A 11 -4.58 -6.29 -18.09
CA PRO A 11 -5.73 -7.02 -18.64
C PRO A 11 -6.75 -7.43 -17.56
N GLU A 12 -8.03 -7.42 -17.89
CA GLU A 12 -9.11 -7.81 -16.96
C GLU A 12 -8.98 -9.25 -16.45
N THR A 13 -8.27 -10.11 -17.17
CA THR A 13 -7.96 -11.48 -16.76
C THR A 13 -6.94 -11.60 -15.66
N VAL A 14 -6.29 -10.49 -15.27
CA VAL A 14 -5.32 -10.43 -14.17
C VAL A 14 -6.03 -9.97 -12.90
N ASP A 15 -6.33 -10.91 -12.01
CA ASP A 15 -7.08 -10.66 -10.78
C ASP A 15 -6.21 -10.18 -9.62
N LYS A 16 -4.90 -10.46 -9.68
CA LYS A 16 -3.95 -10.14 -8.61
C LYS A 16 -2.62 -9.70 -9.20
N ALA A 17 -2.02 -8.68 -8.60
CA ALA A 17 -0.68 -8.24 -8.97
C ALA A 17 0.19 -7.99 -7.72
N LEU A 18 1.49 -8.18 -7.87
CA LEU A 18 2.48 -7.73 -6.91
C LEU A 18 3.23 -6.56 -7.52
N TYR A 19 3.06 -5.38 -6.93
CA TYR A 19 3.82 -4.19 -7.27
C TYR A 19 5.10 -4.14 -6.44
N LEU A 20 6.20 -3.81 -7.08
CA LEU A 20 7.50 -3.55 -6.46
C LEU A 20 8.06 -2.22 -6.97
N ASP A 21 8.57 -1.38 -6.09
CA ASP A 21 9.30 -0.17 -6.50
C ASP A 21 10.59 -0.53 -7.24
N CYS A 22 11.01 0.34 -8.15
CA CYS A 22 12.18 0.10 -9.01
C CYS A 22 13.52 0.12 -8.25
N ASP A 23 13.54 0.59 -7.01
CA ASP A 23 14.69 0.61 -6.11
C ASP A 23 14.70 -0.57 -5.12
N THR A 24 13.88 -1.61 -5.36
CA THR A 24 13.86 -2.85 -4.58
C THR A 24 14.78 -3.91 -5.15
N ILE A 25 15.39 -4.74 -4.28
CA ILE A 25 16.19 -5.91 -4.65
C ILE A 25 15.50 -7.17 -4.13
N VAL A 26 15.11 -8.06 -5.05
CA VAL A 26 14.48 -9.33 -4.71
C VAL A 26 15.57 -10.35 -4.35
N CYS A 27 15.71 -10.68 -3.05
CA CYS A 27 16.73 -11.57 -2.53
C CYS A 27 16.27 -13.02 -2.36
N GLY A 28 15.02 -13.33 -2.68
CA GLY A 28 14.46 -14.68 -2.50
C GLY A 28 13.10 -14.86 -3.15
N SER A 29 12.48 -16.04 -2.93
CA SER A 29 11.16 -16.33 -3.50
C SER A 29 10.08 -15.43 -2.91
N ILE A 30 9.31 -14.81 -3.80
CA ILE A 30 8.13 -14.00 -3.49
C ILE A 30 6.82 -14.83 -3.53
N GLU A 31 6.91 -16.12 -3.85
CA GLU A 31 5.74 -16.99 -4.09
C GLU A 31 4.79 -17.03 -2.89
N LYS A 32 5.32 -17.18 -1.67
CA LYS A 32 4.48 -17.20 -0.46
C LYS A 32 3.74 -15.89 -0.25
N MET A 33 4.40 -14.76 -0.53
CA MET A 33 3.74 -13.44 -0.47
C MET A 33 2.64 -13.34 -1.51
N TYR A 34 2.92 -13.70 -2.77
CA TYR A 34 1.96 -13.64 -3.86
C TYR A 34 0.73 -14.54 -3.61
N ARG A 35 0.93 -15.71 -2.98
CA ARG A 35 -0.14 -16.64 -2.62
C ARG A 35 -0.92 -16.25 -1.37
N THR A 36 -0.55 -15.16 -0.68
CA THR A 36 -1.29 -14.70 0.50
C THR A 36 -2.74 -14.41 0.12
N HIS A 37 -3.66 -14.96 0.91
CA HIS A 37 -5.09 -14.66 0.76
C HIS A 37 -5.40 -13.34 1.47
N LEU A 38 -5.93 -12.38 0.74
CA LEU A 38 -6.19 -11.04 1.25
C LEU A 38 -7.51 -10.93 2.06
N GLY A 39 -8.39 -11.95 1.99
CA GLY A 39 -9.71 -11.91 2.63
C GLY A 39 -10.54 -10.75 2.07
N ASP A 40 -11.06 -9.91 2.96
CA ASP A 40 -11.81 -8.71 2.59
C ASP A 40 -10.91 -7.49 2.32
N CYS A 41 -9.58 -7.65 2.44
CA CYS A 41 -8.64 -6.58 2.16
C CYS A 41 -8.39 -6.41 0.66
N LEU A 42 -8.22 -5.17 0.24
CA LEU A 42 -7.96 -4.79 -1.16
C LEU A 42 -6.48 -4.78 -1.50
N ALA A 43 -5.62 -4.69 -0.48
CA ALA A 43 -4.17 -4.73 -0.62
C ALA A 43 -3.52 -5.47 0.55
N GLY A 44 -2.34 -6.05 0.31
CA GLY A 44 -1.44 -6.51 1.34
C GLY A 44 -0.17 -5.68 1.29
N MET A 45 0.23 -5.08 2.41
CA MET A 45 1.37 -4.17 2.48
C MET A 45 2.17 -4.37 3.77
N ILE A 46 3.36 -3.81 3.81
CA ILE A 46 4.25 -3.89 4.98
C ILE A 46 4.15 -2.58 5.78
N MET A 47 4.04 -2.69 7.10
CA MET A 47 3.95 -1.51 7.97
C MET A 47 5.17 -0.60 7.79
N GLU A 48 4.91 0.71 7.70
CA GLU A 48 5.95 1.73 7.64
C GLU A 48 6.53 1.96 9.05
N PRO A 49 7.83 1.73 9.26
CA PRO A 49 8.43 1.87 10.60
C PRO A 49 8.69 3.32 11.01
N THR A 50 8.67 4.25 10.04
CA THR A 50 9.07 5.65 10.25
C THR A 50 7.91 6.63 10.06
N VAL A 51 6.72 6.25 10.51
CA VAL A 51 5.56 7.14 10.43
C VAL A 51 5.54 8.14 11.59
N TYR A 52 5.34 9.41 11.27
CA TYR A 52 5.15 10.47 12.26
C TYR A 52 3.65 10.74 12.48
N LYS A 53 3.33 11.27 13.66
CA LYS A 53 1.94 11.59 14.05
C LYS A 53 1.29 12.53 13.03
N GLU A 54 2.02 13.55 12.59
CA GLU A 54 1.56 14.56 11.65
C GLU A 54 1.17 13.95 10.28
N MET A 55 1.85 12.89 9.86
CA MET A 55 1.51 12.18 8.62
C MET A 55 0.15 11.50 8.72
N LYS A 56 -0.16 10.87 9.84
CA LYS A 56 -1.48 10.26 10.06
C LYS A 56 -2.59 11.32 10.20
N GLU A 57 -2.32 12.37 10.95
CA GLU A 57 -3.29 13.47 11.15
C GLU A 57 -3.65 14.17 9.82
N SER A 58 -2.66 14.35 8.91
CA SER A 58 -2.89 15.00 7.61
C SER A 58 -3.84 14.23 6.69
N ILE A 59 -4.05 12.95 6.95
CA ILE A 59 -4.94 12.06 6.18
C ILE A 59 -6.08 11.49 7.03
N HIS A 60 -6.37 12.11 8.17
CA HIS A 60 -7.46 11.75 9.08
C HIS A 60 -7.40 10.32 9.63
N MET A 61 -6.20 9.76 9.78
CA MET A 61 -5.97 8.47 10.44
C MET A 61 -5.82 8.65 11.95
N GLU A 62 -6.35 7.71 12.73
CA GLU A 62 -6.18 7.69 14.17
C GLU A 62 -4.73 7.27 14.55
N LYS A 63 -4.33 7.61 15.77
CA LYS A 63 -2.98 7.29 16.27
C LYS A 63 -2.66 5.80 16.18
N ASP A 64 -3.63 4.95 16.47
CA ASP A 64 -3.46 3.49 16.55
C ASP A 64 -3.73 2.78 15.22
N ASP A 65 -4.15 3.51 14.18
CA ASP A 65 -4.29 2.95 12.84
C ASP A 65 -2.94 2.48 12.28
N ALA A 66 -2.95 1.36 11.59
CA ALA A 66 -1.76 0.88 10.90
C ALA A 66 -1.48 1.71 9.64
N TYR A 67 -0.27 2.21 9.51
CA TYR A 67 0.20 2.92 8.32
C TYR A 67 1.24 2.07 7.58
N PHE A 68 1.12 1.97 6.26
CA PHE A 68 1.86 1.02 5.44
C PHE A 68 2.73 1.72 4.40
N ASN A 69 3.88 1.10 4.11
CA ASN A 69 4.76 1.51 3.04
C ASN A 69 4.24 1.03 1.68
N SER A 70 4.29 1.90 0.67
CA SER A 70 3.75 1.62 -0.68
C SER A 70 4.77 1.04 -1.66
N GLY A 71 6.00 0.77 -1.24
CA GLY A 71 7.05 0.23 -2.12
C GLY A 71 6.85 -1.23 -2.52
N VAL A 72 6.10 -2.00 -1.72
CA VAL A 72 5.71 -3.39 -2.00
C VAL A 72 4.22 -3.54 -1.72
N ILE A 73 3.42 -3.84 -2.75
CA ILE A 73 1.96 -3.94 -2.63
C ILE A 73 1.46 -5.21 -3.33
N LEU A 74 0.85 -6.10 -2.59
CA LEU A 74 0.04 -7.18 -3.15
C LEU A 74 -1.37 -6.65 -3.36
N MET A 75 -1.84 -6.56 -4.61
CA MET A 75 -3.11 -5.93 -4.99
C MET A 75 -4.16 -6.99 -5.37
N ASP A 76 -5.37 -6.88 -4.82
CA ASP A 76 -6.56 -7.54 -5.35
C ASP A 76 -7.15 -6.72 -6.49
N LEU A 77 -6.65 -6.92 -7.71
CA LEU A 77 -7.09 -6.13 -8.88
C LEU A 77 -8.57 -6.34 -9.21
N ALA A 78 -9.09 -7.56 -9.01
CA ALA A 78 -10.50 -7.85 -9.19
C ALA A 78 -11.36 -7.04 -8.20
N GLY A 79 -10.95 -7.01 -6.93
CA GLY A 79 -11.58 -6.18 -5.89
C GLY A 79 -11.47 -4.69 -6.19
N TRP A 80 -10.32 -4.23 -6.65
CA TRP A 80 -10.11 -2.83 -7.01
C TRP A 80 -11.05 -2.38 -8.12
N ARG A 81 -11.24 -3.19 -9.17
CA ARG A 81 -12.18 -2.91 -10.27
C ARG A 81 -13.62 -2.94 -9.77
N ARG A 82 -14.01 -3.99 -9.06
CA ARG A 82 -15.36 -4.19 -8.55
C ARG A 82 -15.82 -3.03 -7.65
N GLU A 83 -14.93 -2.51 -6.81
CA GLU A 83 -15.23 -1.45 -5.85
C GLU A 83 -14.86 -0.05 -6.34
N ASN A 84 -14.40 0.08 -7.59
CA ASN A 84 -13.94 1.35 -8.18
C ASN A 84 -12.91 2.07 -7.30
N VAL A 85 -11.90 1.31 -6.84
CA VAL A 85 -10.90 1.80 -5.88
C VAL A 85 -10.09 2.94 -6.45
N LEU A 86 -9.76 2.91 -7.76
CA LEU A 86 -9.04 4.02 -8.39
C LEU A 86 -9.76 5.35 -8.18
N LYS A 87 -11.09 5.38 -8.38
CA LYS A 87 -11.86 6.60 -8.15
C LYS A 87 -11.77 7.04 -6.68
N LYS A 88 -11.92 6.13 -5.73
CA LYS A 88 -11.79 6.45 -4.28
C LYS A 88 -10.43 7.06 -3.95
N LEU A 89 -9.34 6.50 -4.53
CA LEU A 89 -7.99 7.00 -4.34
C LEU A 89 -7.80 8.40 -4.96
N LEU A 90 -8.34 8.63 -6.17
CA LEU A 90 -8.23 9.92 -6.84
C LEU A 90 -9.07 11.01 -6.14
N ASP A 91 -10.27 10.68 -5.68
CA ASP A 91 -11.10 11.57 -4.89
C ASP A 91 -10.35 11.94 -3.58
N PHE A 92 -9.84 10.95 -2.84
CA PHE A 92 -9.07 11.18 -1.63
C PHE A 92 -7.84 12.06 -1.88
N TYR A 93 -7.09 11.77 -2.95
CA TYR A 93 -5.94 12.58 -3.34
C TYR A 93 -6.34 14.03 -3.63
N GLY A 94 -7.45 14.24 -4.34
CA GLY A 94 -7.96 15.58 -4.67
C GLY A 94 -8.36 16.37 -3.42
N ASP A 95 -9.03 15.71 -2.46
CA ASP A 95 -9.48 16.33 -1.22
C ASP A 95 -8.32 16.71 -0.28
N HIS A 96 -7.18 15.99 -0.37
CA HIS A 96 -6.01 16.18 0.49
C HIS A 96 -4.80 16.80 -0.24
N ALA A 97 -4.98 17.24 -1.50
CA ALA A 97 -3.89 17.84 -2.29
C ALA A 97 -3.26 19.02 -1.55
N GLY A 98 -1.94 18.94 -1.32
CA GLY A 98 -1.19 19.97 -0.58
C GLY A 98 -0.95 19.65 0.90
N SER A 99 -1.62 18.64 1.49
CA SER A 99 -1.37 18.17 2.85
C SER A 99 -0.63 16.83 2.93
N LEU A 100 -0.51 16.11 1.79
CA LEU A 100 0.13 14.80 1.73
C LEU A 100 1.66 14.92 1.83
N PHE A 101 2.27 14.17 2.73
CA PHE A 101 3.72 14.07 2.88
C PHE A 101 4.35 13.09 1.89
N ALA A 102 3.67 11.99 1.63
CA ALA A 102 4.14 10.87 0.81
C ALA A 102 3.11 10.49 -0.27
N CYS A 103 2.56 11.50 -0.96
CA CYS A 103 1.66 11.39 -2.13
C CYS A 103 0.80 10.10 -2.20
N ASP A 104 1.24 9.11 -3.02
CA ASP A 104 0.51 7.87 -3.23
C ASP A 104 0.48 6.94 -2.00
N GLN A 105 1.51 6.97 -1.15
CA GLN A 105 1.52 6.20 0.09
C GLN A 105 0.44 6.72 1.04
N ASP A 106 0.37 8.03 1.27
CA ASP A 106 -0.68 8.65 2.09
C ASP A 106 -2.06 8.40 1.50
N THR A 107 -2.19 8.53 0.18
CA THR A 107 -3.45 8.29 -0.54
C THR A 107 -3.97 6.86 -0.31
N ILE A 108 -3.09 5.85 -0.45
CA ILE A 108 -3.47 4.45 -0.23
C ILE A 108 -3.86 4.22 1.22
N ASN A 109 -3.07 4.71 2.17
CA ASN A 109 -3.31 4.53 3.60
C ASN A 109 -4.62 5.19 4.05
N GLY A 110 -4.87 6.42 3.63
CA GLY A 110 -6.09 7.14 3.99
C GLY A 110 -7.33 6.54 3.34
N ALA A 111 -7.30 6.35 2.01
CA ALA A 111 -8.47 5.87 1.27
C ALA A 111 -8.81 4.39 1.53
N LEU A 112 -7.82 3.55 1.90
CA LEU A 112 -8.01 2.12 2.16
C LEU A 112 -7.81 1.76 3.64
N ASN A 113 -7.92 2.73 4.56
CA ASN A 113 -7.81 2.45 6.00
C ASN A 113 -8.76 1.31 6.40
N GLY A 114 -8.26 0.33 7.16
CA GLY A 114 -9.00 -0.87 7.53
C GLY A 114 -9.18 -1.93 6.41
N ARG A 115 -8.71 -1.68 5.18
CA ARG A 115 -8.80 -2.61 4.03
C ARG A 115 -7.43 -3.04 3.50
N ILE A 116 -6.38 -2.88 4.32
CA ILE A 116 -5.01 -3.30 4.01
C ILE A 116 -4.59 -4.40 4.98
N LEU A 117 -4.18 -5.55 4.43
CA LEU A 117 -3.67 -6.68 5.20
C LEU A 117 -2.18 -6.45 5.55
N PRO A 118 -1.79 -6.45 6.83
CA PRO A 118 -0.39 -6.42 7.21
C PRO A 118 0.36 -7.66 6.73
N LEU A 119 1.40 -7.47 5.94
CA LEU A 119 2.31 -8.54 5.51
C LEU A 119 3.57 -8.53 6.39
N SER A 120 4.28 -9.67 6.38
CA SER A 120 5.54 -9.81 7.15
C SER A 120 6.59 -8.79 6.69
N PRO A 121 7.31 -8.13 7.63
CA PRO A 121 8.39 -7.18 7.31
C PRO A 121 9.51 -7.77 6.46
N ARG A 122 9.65 -9.10 6.44
CA ARG A 122 10.62 -9.81 5.57
C ARG A 122 10.46 -9.54 4.08
N TYR A 123 9.27 -9.07 3.65
CA TYR A 123 8.95 -8.83 2.24
C TYR A 123 9.24 -7.40 1.78
N ASN A 124 9.54 -6.50 2.72
CA ASN A 124 10.02 -5.16 2.41
C ASN A 124 10.93 -4.69 3.55
N PHE A 125 12.19 -5.12 3.51
CA PHE A 125 13.16 -4.78 4.55
C PHE A 125 13.85 -3.46 4.19
N PHE A 126 13.52 -2.42 4.93
CA PHE A 126 14.10 -1.09 4.72
C PHE A 126 15.56 -1.04 5.19
N THR A 127 16.40 -0.36 4.44
CA THR A 127 17.80 -0.13 4.84
C THR A 127 17.92 0.59 6.18
N ASN A 128 16.89 1.35 6.56
CA ASN A 128 16.83 2.08 7.81
C ASN A 128 16.54 1.20 9.04
N TYR A 129 16.07 -0.05 8.90
CA TYR A 129 15.83 -0.96 10.02
C TYR A 129 17.07 -1.17 10.90
N ARG A 130 18.26 -1.05 10.34
CA ARG A 130 19.51 -1.14 11.12
C ARG A 130 19.65 -0.08 12.21
N TYR A 131 18.88 1.01 12.16
CA TYR A 131 18.85 2.06 13.15
C TYR A 131 17.80 1.83 14.24
N PHE A 132 16.87 0.92 14.04
CA PHE A 132 15.91 0.52 15.04
C PHE A 132 16.50 -0.61 15.90
N ARG A 133 16.69 -0.35 17.20
CA ARG A 133 16.99 -1.41 18.16
C ARG A 133 15.68 -2.09 18.52
N TYR A 134 15.53 -3.33 18.13
CA TYR A 134 14.43 -4.20 18.55
C TYR A 134 14.67 -4.65 19.99
#